data_198baeba15db38d441052b2dc5b35faf
#
_entry.id   198baeba15db38d441052b2dc5b35faf
#
_cell.length_a   1.000
_cell.length_b   1.000
_cell.length_c   1.000
_cell.angle_alpha   90.00
_cell.angle_beta   90.00
_cell.angle_gamma   90.00
#
_symmetry.space_group_name_H-M   'P 1'
#
loop_
_entity.id
_entity.type
_entity.pdbx_description
1 polymer ?
#
loop_
_entity_poly.entity_id
_entity_poly.type
_entity_poly.pdbx_seq_one_letter_code
_entity_poly.pdbx_strand_id
1 'polypeptide(L)'
;MSNESIFEPPAWDERYSGEGKIWSGNPNAQLVAEAADLAPGTALDVGCGEGGDVIWLARRGWTVTGADFSAAGLARAARNAEEAGVAERTDWWQVDARSFDAGGRAFDLVTSQYLHPPEGGMVDVVRRLAAAVAPGGHLLVVGHAPPSGPSHDSGHHTNAQRHAMFLATDLLPGLPEDFEPLVVEQRPHPVTRNGKTMEIDDSTLLARRRP
;
A
#
# COMPACT_ATOMS: atom_id res chain seq x y z
N MET A 1 6.10 -8.99 -23.80
CA MET A 1 5.29 -9.33 -22.63
C MET A 1 3.99 -8.58 -22.76
N SER A 2 2.83 -9.24 -22.59
CA SER A 2 1.53 -8.58 -22.63
C SER A 2 1.44 -7.55 -21.50
N ASN A 3 0.75 -6.43 -21.74
CA ASN A 3 0.62 -5.33 -20.78
C ASN A 3 -0.06 -5.77 -19.44
N GLU A 4 -0.71 -6.91 -19.41
CA GLU A 4 -1.39 -7.51 -18.25
C GLU A 4 -0.43 -8.24 -17.30
N SER A 5 0.74 -8.67 -17.77
CA SER A 5 1.69 -9.44 -16.94
C SER A 5 2.28 -8.66 -15.77
N ILE A 6 2.25 -7.32 -15.82
CA ILE A 6 2.75 -6.47 -14.71
C ILE A 6 1.88 -6.52 -13.45
N PHE A 7 0.66 -7.05 -13.54
CA PHE A 7 -0.24 -7.20 -12.39
C PHE A 7 -0.24 -8.62 -11.81
N GLU A 8 0.59 -9.51 -12.35
CA GLU A 8 0.60 -10.91 -11.97
C GLU A 8 1.84 -11.29 -11.13
N PRO A 9 1.67 -12.23 -10.17
CA PRO A 9 2.74 -12.61 -9.24
C PRO A 9 4.07 -12.99 -9.90
N PRO A 10 4.11 -13.76 -11.04
CA PRO A 10 5.40 -14.15 -11.64
C PRO A 10 6.26 -12.97 -12.08
N ALA A 11 5.65 -11.86 -12.56
CA ALA A 11 6.40 -10.69 -12.99
C ALA A 11 7.04 -9.96 -11.79
N TRP A 12 6.37 -9.98 -10.65
CA TRP A 12 6.90 -9.39 -9.43
C TRP A 12 7.92 -10.31 -8.74
N ASP A 13 7.72 -11.63 -8.76
CA ASP A 13 8.72 -12.59 -8.28
C ASP A 13 10.03 -12.47 -9.06
N GLU A 14 9.96 -12.37 -10.41
CA GLU A 14 11.14 -12.12 -11.24
C GLU A 14 11.83 -10.80 -10.84
N ARG A 15 11.05 -9.72 -10.66
CA ARG A 15 11.56 -8.42 -10.27
C ARG A 15 12.23 -8.43 -8.89
N TYR A 16 11.62 -9.09 -7.90
CA TYR A 16 12.19 -9.23 -6.57
C TYR A 16 13.31 -10.27 -6.48
N SER A 17 13.48 -11.15 -7.44
CA SER A 17 14.58 -12.12 -7.49
C SER A 17 15.88 -11.52 -8.01
N GLY A 18 15.85 -10.35 -8.65
CA GLY A 18 17.03 -9.63 -9.16
C GLY A 18 17.95 -9.13 -8.05
N GLU A 19 19.13 -8.62 -8.39
CA GLU A 19 20.05 -8.01 -7.43
C GLU A 19 19.65 -6.56 -7.08
N GLY A 20 19.93 -6.14 -5.84
CA GLY A 20 19.70 -4.77 -5.36
C GLY A 20 18.27 -4.50 -4.87
N LYS A 21 18.08 -3.33 -4.27
CA LYS A 21 16.77 -2.84 -3.79
C LYS A 21 15.95 -2.33 -4.97
N ILE A 22 14.68 -2.68 -5.00
CA ILE A 22 13.72 -2.15 -5.99
C ILE A 22 13.17 -0.81 -5.50
N TRP A 23 12.93 -0.72 -4.20
CA TRP A 23 12.38 0.46 -3.55
C TRP A 23 13.42 1.16 -2.68
N SER A 24 13.14 2.40 -2.30
CA SER A 24 14.05 3.20 -1.45
C SER A 24 14.29 2.59 -0.07
N GLY A 25 13.37 1.76 0.42
CA GLY A 25 13.34 1.27 1.80
C GLY A 25 12.83 2.30 2.81
N ASN A 26 12.48 3.52 2.36
CA ASN A 26 11.82 4.53 3.17
C ASN A 26 10.31 4.23 3.25
N PRO A 27 9.65 4.62 4.36
CA PRO A 27 8.20 4.51 4.44
C PRO A 27 7.51 5.48 3.49
N ASN A 28 6.28 5.15 3.11
CA ASN A 28 5.43 6.04 2.36
C ASN A 28 5.16 7.33 3.14
N ALA A 29 5.28 8.48 2.48
CA ALA A 29 5.15 9.78 3.13
C ALA A 29 3.74 10.02 3.69
N GLN A 30 2.70 9.54 3.01
CA GLN A 30 1.32 9.68 3.47
C GLN A 30 1.04 8.73 4.65
N LEU A 31 1.61 7.52 4.65
CA LEU A 31 1.56 6.64 5.83
C LEU A 31 2.20 7.33 7.04
N VAL A 32 3.36 7.96 6.87
CA VAL A 32 4.01 8.70 7.95
C VAL A 32 3.12 9.85 8.44
N ALA A 33 2.52 10.62 7.52
CA ALA A 33 1.66 11.74 7.88
C ALA A 33 0.42 11.31 8.67
N GLU A 34 -0.22 10.20 8.28
CA GLU A 34 -1.50 9.80 8.84
C GLU A 34 -1.37 8.85 10.05
N ALA A 35 -0.29 8.08 10.14
CA ALA A 35 -0.13 7.06 11.18
C ALA A 35 0.87 7.44 12.29
N ALA A 36 1.59 8.58 12.16
CA ALA A 36 2.61 8.97 13.14
C ALA A 36 2.06 9.17 14.55
N ASP A 37 0.85 9.68 14.67
CA ASP A 37 0.21 10.02 15.95
C ASP A 37 -0.80 8.95 16.41
N LEU A 38 -0.99 7.88 15.64
CA LEU A 38 -1.83 6.76 16.06
C LEU A 38 -1.13 5.97 17.18
N ALA A 39 -1.90 5.55 18.17
CA ALA A 39 -1.39 4.66 19.21
C ALA A 39 -1.01 3.30 18.62
N PRO A 40 0.20 2.79 18.88
CA PRO A 40 0.61 1.48 18.37
C PRO A 40 -0.30 0.35 18.85
N GLY A 41 -0.61 -0.54 17.93
CA GLY A 41 -1.42 -1.74 18.13
C GLY A 41 -1.01 -2.81 17.12
N THR A 42 -1.99 -3.45 16.51
CA THR A 42 -1.80 -4.41 15.42
C THR A 42 -2.00 -3.74 14.06
N ALA A 43 -1.12 -4.01 13.11
CA ALA A 43 -1.23 -3.47 11.76
C ALA A 43 -1.11 -4.56 10.69
N LEU A 44 -1.81 -4.36 9.58
CA LEU A 44 -1.71 -5.15 8.36
C LEU A 44 -1.33 -4.21 7.20
N ASP A 45 -0.25 -4.52 6.50
CA ASP A 45 0.17 -3.82 5.29
C ASP A 45 0.06 -4.73 4.07
N VAL A 46 -0.87 -4.42 3.15
CA VAL A 46 -1.18 -5.26 1.99
C VAL A 46 -0.56 -4.69 0.72
N GLY A 47 0.24 -5.51 0.03
CA GLY A 47 1.13 -5.09 -1.02
C GLY A 47 2.44 -4.55 -0.46
N CYS A 48 2.94 -5.15 0.62
CA CYS A 48 4.06 -4.64 1.41
C CYS A 48 5.43 -4.70 0.69
N GLY A 49 5.55 -5.42 -0.42
CA GLY A 49 6.77 -5.55 -1.21
C GLY A 49 7.99 -5.94 -0.37
N GLU A 50 9.01 -5.08 -0.33
CA GLU A 50 10.25 -5.26 0.45
C GLU A 50 10.13 -4.82 1.92
N GLY A 51 8.92 -4.45 2.40
CA GLY A 51 8.60 -4.22 3.81
C GLY A 51 9.00 -2.86 4.37
N GLY A 52 9.19 -1.82 3.55
CA GLY A 52 9.58 -0.49 4.03
C GLY A 52 8.61 0.10 5.05
N ASP A 53 7.31 0.04 4.76
CA ASP A 53 6.23 0.54 5.62
C ASP A 53 6.06 -0.34 6.86
N VAL A 54 6.14 -1.66 6.71
CA VAL A 54 6.12 -2.65 7.81
C VAL A 54 7.22 -2.37 8.83
N ILE A 55 8.45 -2.16 8.36
CA ILE A 55 9.61 -1.87 9.22
C ILE A 55 9.43 -0.54 9.95
N TRP A 56 8.92 0.49 9.27
CA TRP A 56 8.68 1.78 9.88
C TRP A 56 7.64 1.69 11.00
N LEU A 57 6.52 1.01 10.78
CA LEU A 57 5.48 0.77 11.79
C LEU A 57 6.03 -0.04 12.96
N ALA A 58 6.79 -1.13 12.69
CA ALA A 58 7.36 -1.99 13.73
C ALA A 58 8.35 -1.23 14.64
N ARG A 59 9.17 -0.32 14.07
CA ARG A 59 10.07 0.57 14.84
C ARG A 59 9.31 1.54 15.75
N ARG A 60 8.06 1.83 15.43
CA ARG A 60 7.17 2.69 16.24
C ARG A 60 6.34 1.90 17.25
N GLY A 61 6.60 0.61 17.39
CA GLY A 61 5.99 -0.24 18.42
C GLY A 61 4.78 -1.05 17.94
N TRP A 62 4.38 -0.94 16.66
CA TRP A 62 3.31 -1.76 16.10
C TRP A 62 3.73 -3.23 15.99
N THR A 63 2.78 -4.14 16.14
CA THR A 63 2.93 -5.53 15.70
C THR A 63 2.34 -5.64 14.30
N VAL A 64 3.15 -5.92 13.30
CA VAL A 64 2.78 -5.73 11.90
C VAL A 64 2.79 -7.04 11.13
N THR A 65 1.71 -7.31 10.41
CA THR A 65 1.69 -8.35 9.37
C THR A 65 1.89 -7.68 8.02
N GLY A 66 2.98 -8.00 7.34
CA GLY A 66 3.20 -7.63 5.94
C GLY A 66 2.60 -8.70 5.03
N ALA A 67 1.79 -8.31 4.08
CA ALA A 67 1.12 -9.21 3.15
C ALA A 67 1.45 -8.83 1.70
N ASP A 68 1.85 -9.80 0.90
CA ASP A 68 2.13 -9.62 -0.53
C ASP A 68 1.87 -10.92 -1.28
N PHE A 69 1.57 -10.85 -2.57
CA PHE A 69 1.40 -12.04 -3.38
C PHE A 69 2.74 -12.65 -3.83
N SER A 70 3.83 -11.86 -3.84
CA SER A 70 5.17 -12.29 -4.21
C SER A 70 5.91 -12.95 -3.04
N ALA A 71 6.19 -14.24 -3.17
CA ALA A 71 7.03 -14.95 -2.19
C ALA A 71 8.44 -14.37 -2.14
N ALA A 72 8.99 -13.94 -3.28
CA ALA A 72 10.32 -13.32 -3.36
C ALA A 72 10.33 -11.95 -2.66
N GLY A 73 9.26 -11.15 -2.79
CA GLY A 73 9.08 -9.89 -2.08
C GLY A 73 9.07 -10.10 -0.56
N LEU A 74 8.24 -11.03 -0.08
CA LEU A 74 8.15 -11.36 1.35
C LEU A 74 9.47 -11.88 1.92
N ALA A 75 10.21 -12.71 1.16
CA ALA A 75 11.52 -13.19 1.59
C ALA A 75 12.54 -12.04 1.74
N ARG A 76 12.45 -10.99 0.91
CA ARG A 76 13.25 -9.77 1.07
C ARG A 76 12.79 -8.95 2.27
N ALA A 77 11.48 -8.76 2.42
CA ALA A 77 10.90 -8.03 3.53
C ALA A 77 11.32 -8.63 4.88
N ALA A 78 11.29 -9.95 5.01
CA ALA A 78 11.74 -10.65 6.21
C ALA A 78 13.23 -10.38 6.52
N ARG A 79 14.13 -10.50 5.52
CA ARG A 79 15.56 -10.15 5.71
C ARG A 79 15.74 -8.69 6.09
N ASN A 80 15.05 -7.76 5.44
CA ASN A 80 15.12 -6.35 5.76
C ASN A 80 14.64 -6.06 7.19
N ALA A 81 13.62 -6.76 7.69
CA ALA A 81 13.14 -6.65 9.06
C ALA A 81 14.14 -7.22 10.08
N GLU A 82 14.83 -8.33 9.76
CA GLU A 82 15.94 -8.85 10.57
C GLU A 82 17.08 -7.83 10.65
N GLU A 83 17.55 -7.32 9.51
CA GLU A 83 18.59 -6.29 9.44
C GLU A 83 18.22 -5.00 10.19
N ALA A 84 16.93 -4.65 10.18
CA ALA A 84 16.38 -3.50 10.90
C ALA A 84 16.20 -3.74 12.41
N GLY A 85 16.35 -4.99 12.88
CA GLY A 85 16.18 -5.38 14.29
C GLY A 85 14.73 -5.37 14.77
N VAL A 86 13.76 -5.60 13.87
CA VAL A 86 12.32 -5.56 14.18
C VAL A 86 11.60 -6.88 13.85
N ALA A 87 12.32 -7.94 13.54
CA ALA A 87 11.73 -9.24 13.14
C ALA A 87 10.73 -9.79 14.18
N GLU A 88 10.98 -9.59 15.48
CA GLU A 88 10.11 -10.01 16.58
C GLU A 88 8.71 -9.34 16.56
N ARG A 89 8.56 -8.23 15.80
CA ARG A 89 7.32 -7.47 15.67
C ARG A 89 6.69 -7.59 14.29
N THR A 90 7.24 -8.45 13.42
CA THR A 90 6.78 -8.60 12.04
C THR A 90 6.39 -10.04 11.75
N ASP A 91 5.31 -10.21 11.00
CA ASP A 91 4.84 -11.47 10.44
C ASP A 91 4.61 -11.30 8.94
N TRP A 92 4.65 -12.38 8.16
CA TRP A 92 4.58 -12.33 6.70
C TRP A 92 3.51 -13.27 6.17
N TRP A 93 2.66 -12.76 5.29
CA TRP A 93 1.49 -13.47 4.81
C TRP A 93 1.41 -13.41 3.28
N GLN A 94 1.58 -14.55 2.63
CA GLN A 94 1.46 -14.61 1.18
C GLN A 94 0.00 -14.63 0.76
N VAL A 95 -0.49 -13.51 0.23
CA VAL A 95 -1.88 -13.35 -0.22
C VAL A 95 -1.96 -12.42 -1.43
N ASP A 96 -2.94 -12.66 -2.27
CA ASP A 96 -3.33 -11.74 -3.33
C ASP A 96 -4.43 -10.80 -2.83
N ALA A 97 -4.19 -9.50 -2.88
CA ALA A 97 -5.14 -8.48 -2.43
C ALA A 97 -6.49 -8.57 -3.17
N ARG A 98 -6.50 -9.06 -4.40
CA ARG A 98 -7.70 -9.25 -5.22
C ARG A 98 -8.66 -10.31 -4.66
N SER A 99 -8.13 -11.27 -3.92
CA SER A 99 -8.88 -12.36 -3.28
C SER A 99 -8.71 -12.42 -1.76
N PHE A 100 -8.10 -11.37 -1.18
CA PHE A 100 -7.79 -11.29 0.23
C PHE A 100 -9.02 -11.51 1.10
N ASP A 101 -8.83 -12.36 2.12
CA ASP A 101 -9.78 -12.59 3.21
C ASP A 101 -8.96 -12.68 4.51
N ALA A 102 -9.30 -11.84 5.48
CA ALA A 102 -8.62 -11.81 6.78
C ALA A 102 -8.90 -13.05 7.65
N GLY A 103 -9.85 -13.91 7.26
CA GLY A 103 -10.20 -15.12 8.03
C GLY A 103 -10.69 -14.82 9.45
N GLY A 104 -11.36 -13.67 9.64
CA GLY A 104 -11.83 -13.21 10.95
C GLY A 104 -10.79 -12.48 11.79
N ARG A 105 -9.56 -12.29 11.31
CA ARG A 105 -8.58 -11.43 11.98
C ARG A 105 -8.97 -9.98 11.80
N ALA A 106 -8.70 -9.14 12.82
CA ALA A 106 -8.94 -7.71 12.79
C ALA A 106 -7.72 -6.96 13.30
N PHE A 107 -7.45 -5.80 12.69
CA PHE A 107 -6.26 -4.99 12.94
C PHE A 107 -6.66 -3.55 13.27
N ASP A 108 -5.88 -2.91 14.15
CA ASP A 108 -6.10 -1.51 14.53
C ASP A 108 -5.75 -0.54 13.38
N LEU A 109 -4.82 -0.94 12.49
CA LEU A 109 -4.51 -0.25 11.25
C LEU A 109 -4.40 -1.26 10.11
N VAL A 110 -5.17 -1.06 9.04
CA VAL A 110 -4.99 -1.74 7.76
C VAL A 110 -4.53 -0.71 6.75
N THR A 111 -3.44 -1.01 6.04
CA THR A 111 -2.84 -0.06 5.10
C THR A 111 -2.44 -0.74 3.79
N SER A 112 -2.43 0.04 2.70
CA SER A 112 -1.97 -0.41 1.39
C SER A 112 -1.47 0.79 0.60
N GLN A 113 -0.20 0.75 0.15
CA GLN A 113 0.45 1.81 -0.61
C GLN A 113 0.83 1.34 -2.00
N TYR A 114 0.45 2.12 -3.00
CA TYR A 114 0.80 1.91 -4.42
C TYR A 114 0.44 0.51 -4.96
N LEU A 115 -0.58 -0.11 -4.38
CA LEU A 115 -1.22 -1.29 -4.92
C LEU A 115 -2.12 -0.87 -6.09
N HIS A 116 -1.84 -1.35 -7.28
CA HIS A 116 -2.59 -1.02 -8.48
C HIS A 116 -3.07 -2.31 -9.16
N PRO A 117 -4.22 -2.87 -8.76
CA PRO A 117 -4.82 -3.99 -9.47
C PRO A 117 -5.29 -3.55 -10.86
N PRO A 118 -5.61 -4.49 -11.78
CA PRO A 118 -6.23 -4.15 -13.06
C PRO A 118 -7.44 -3.24 -12.88
N GLU A 119 -7.78 -2.50 -13.95
CA GLU A 119 -8.82 -1.47 -13.99
C GLU A 119 -10.08 -1.82 -13.17
N GLY A 120 -10.47 -0.88 -12.30
CA GLY A 120 -11.68 -1.00 -11.47
C GLY A 120 -11.53 -1.89 -10.21
N GLY A 121 -10.44 -2.62 -10.07
CA GLY A 121 -10.27 -3.58 -8.96
C GLY A 121 -10.09 -2.97 -7.57
N MET A 122 -9.70 -1.68 -7.46
CA MET A 122 -9.41 -1.06 -6.16
C MET A 122 -10.62 -0.94 -5.23
N VAL A 123 -11.83 -0.72 -5.75
CA VAL A 123 -13.05 -0.65 -4.90
C VAL A 123 -13.29 -1.98 -4.19
N ASP A 124 -13.10 -3.11 -4.88
CA ASP A 124 -13.24 -4.44 -4.27
C ASP A 124 -12.11 -4.75 -3.30
N VAL A 125 -10.89 -4.33 -3.61
CA VAL A 125 -9.75 -4.42 -2.69
C VAL A 125 -10.05 -3.61 -1.42
N VAL A 126 -10.48 -2.36 -1.51
CA VAL A 126 -10.85 -1.53 -0.36
C VAL A 126 -11.90 -2.20 0.51
N ARG A 127 -12.93 -2.80 -0.10
CA ARG A 127 -13.97 -3.54 0.65
C ARG A 127 -13.39 -4.72 1.44
N ARG A 128 -12.45 -5.47 0.86
CA ARG A 128 -11.77 -6.58 1.52
C ARG A 128 -10.86 -6.11 2.66
N LEU A 129 -10.10 -5.03 2.41
CA LEU A 129 -9.24 -4.43 3.43
C LEU A 129 -10.06 -3.88 4.60
N ALA A 130 -11.17 -3.19 4.31
CA ALA A 130 -12.07 -2.67 5.34
C ALA A 130 -12.63 -3.77 6.25
N ALA A 131 -12.91 -4.96 5.71
CA ALA A 131 -13.38 -6.10 6.50
C ALA A 131 -12.35 -6.59 7.53
N ALA A 132 -11.06 -6.27 7.34
CA ALA A 132 -9.97 -6.61 8.26
C ALA A 132 -9.69 -5.52 9.33
N VAL A 133 -10.38 -4.38 9.29
CA VAL A 133 -10.20 -3.32 10.27
C VAL A 133 -11.01 -3.62 11.53
N ALA A 134 -10.38 -3.53 12.69
CA ALA A 134 -11.06 -3.68 13.98
C ALA A 134 -12.05 -2.52 14.24
N PRO A 135 -13.11 -2.71 15.06
CA PRO A 135 -13.93 -1.59 15.53
C PRO A 135 -13.06 -0.50 16.16
N GLY A 136 -13.23 0.76 15.77
CA GLY A 136 -12.40 1.89 16.17
C GLY A 136 -11.07 2.01 15.42
N GLY A 137 -10.68 1.03 14.61
CA GLY A 137 -9.45 1.01 13.82
C GLY A 137 -9.53 1.85 12.54
N HIS A 138 -8.43 1.88 11.80
CA HIS A 138 -8.24 2.74 10.62
C HIS A 138 -7.90 1.94 9.37
N LEU A 139 -8.39 2.41 8.23
CA LEU A 139 -7.99 2.00 6.90
C LEU A 139 -7.28 3.15 6.20
N LEU A 140 -6.04 2.93 5.74
CA LEU A 140 -5.29 3.89 4.95
C LEU A 140 -4.96 3.29 3.57
N VAL A 141 -5.37 3.95 2.51
CA VAL A 141 -5.05 3.56 1.14
C VAL A 141 -4.40 4.73 0.41
N VAL A 142 -3.22 4.50 -0.14
CA VAL A 142 -2.48 5.48 -0.91
C VAL A 142 -2.17 4.91 -2.30
N GLY A 143 -2.36 5.71 -3.33
CA GLY A 143 -2.01 5.33 -4.70
C GLY A 143 -1.66 6.54 -5.54
N HIS A 144 -1.19 6.31 -6.76
CA HIS A 144 -0.96 7.40 -7.69
C HIS A 144 -2.29 7.96 -8.19
N ALA A 145 -2.44 9.28 -8.11
CA ALA A 145 -3.57 9.98 -8.70
C ALA A 145 -3.40 10.10 -10.23
N PRO A 146 -4.49 10.09 -11.01
CA PRO A 146 -4.44 10.49 -12.41
C PRO A 146 -3.90 11.92 -12.55
N PRO A 147 -3.09 12.21 -13.59
CA PRO A 147 -2.57 13.54 -13.81
C PRO A 147 -3.69 14.58 -13.97
N SER A 148 -3.58 15.71 -13.26
CA SER A 148 -4.59 16.78 -13.26
C SER A 148 -4.55 17.68 -14.51
N GLY A 149 -3.70 17.40 -15.53
CA GLY A 149 -3.60 18.19 -16.76
C GLY A 149 -2.66 17.61 -17.82
N PRO A 150 -2.67 18.15 -19.05
CA PRO A 150 -1.89 17.62 -20.16
C PRO A 150 -0.36 17.77 -20.02
N SER A 151 0.11 18.53 -19.06
CA SER A 151 1.54 18.81 -18.83
C SER A 151 2.23 17.87 -17.85
N HIS A 152 1.50 16.98 -17.17
CA HIS A 152 2.03 16.06 -16.16
C HIS A 152 2.25 14.64 -16.66
N ASP A 153 2.15 14.40 -17.98
CA ASP A 153 2.53 13.11 -18.55
C ASP A 153 4.07 12.98 -18.55
N SER A 154 4.60 12.48 -17.44
CA SER A 154 6.04 12.24 -17.28
C SER A 154 6.58 11.10 -18.15
N GLY A 155 5.74 10.44 -18.97
CA GLY A 155 6.13 9.31 -19.79
C GLY A 155 6.58 8.05 -19.03
N HIS A 156 6.43 8.05 -17.71
CA HIS A 156 6.98 7.00 -16.83
C HIS A 156 6.02 5.87 -16.52
N HIS A 157 4.73 6.02 -16.85
CA HIS A 157 3.73 4.98 -16.63
C HIS A 157 3.29 4.35 -17.95
N THR A 158 3.16 3.04 -17.97
CA THR A 158 2.52 2.34 -19.08
C THR A 158 1.03 2.69 -19.13
N ASN A 159 0.36 2.46 -20.27
CA ASN A 159 -1.08 2.67 -20.35
C ASN A 159 -1.84 1.86 -19.28
N ALA A 160 -1.42 0.62 -18.99
CA ALA A 160 -2.03 -0.21 -17.96
C ALA A 160 -1.87 0.40 -16.56
N GLN A 161 -0.68 0.93 -16.23
CA GLN A 161 -0.46 1.63 -14.96
C GLN A 161 -1.30 2.89 -14.81
N ARG A 162 -1.50 3.65 -15.90
CA ARG A 162 -2.39 4.83 -15.88
C ARG A 162 -3.85 4.47 -15.63
N HIS A 163 -4.33 3.36 -16.22
CA HIS A 163 -5.69 2.89 -16.00
C HIS A 163 -5.89 2.31 -14.58
N ALA A 164 -4.82 1.97 -13.89
CA ALA A 164 -4.86 1.52 -12.50
C ALA A 164 -4.75 2.67 -11.47
N MET A 165 -4.52 3.92 -11.91
CA MET A 165 -4.57 5.10 -11.04
C MET A 165 -6.00 5.42 -10.65
N PHE A 166 -6.19 6.00 -9.48
CA PHE A 166 -7.52 6.32 -8.94
C PHE A 166 -7.52 7.64 -8.16
N LEU A 167 -8.67 8.25 -8.02
CA LEU A 167 -8.90 9.29 -7.05
C LEU A 167 -9.35 8.68 -5.72
N ALA A 168 -8.99 9.28 -4.60
CA ALA A 168 -9.45 8.81 -3.29
C ALA A 168 -10.98 8.76 -3.20
N THR A 169 -11.67 9.67 -3.89
CA THR A 169 -13.14 9.68 -4.02
C THR A 169 -13.70 8.44 -4.70
N ASP A 170 -12.96 7.83 -5.64
CA ASP A 170 -13.40 6.65 -6.38
C ASP A 170 -13.44 5.40 -5.49
N LEU A 171 -12.74 5.45 -4.35
CA LEU A 171 -12.64 4.35 -3.39
C LEU A 171 -13.79 4.33 -2.37
N LEU A 172 -14.50 5.45 -2.19
CA LEU A 172 -15.58 5.57 -1.19
C LEU A 172 -16.66 4.48 -1.33
N PRO A 173 -17.09 4.04 -2.54
CA PRO A 173 -18.03 2.94 -2.67
C PRO A 173 -17.55 1.58 -2.14
N GLY A 174 -16.24 1.44 -1.88
CA GLY A 174 -15.64 0.26 -1.25
C GLY A 174 -15.75 0.23 0.27
N LEU A 175 -16.01 1.39 0.90
CA LEU A 175 -16.14 1.48 2.35
C LEU A 175 -17.54 0.99 2.80
N PRO A 176 -17.61 0.09 3.80
CA PRO A 176 -18.86 -0.24 4.49
C PRO A 176 -19.49 0.97 5.21
N GLU A 177 -20.80 0.91 5.50
CA GLU A 177 -21.54 2.00 6.14
C GLU A 177 -21.04 2.37 7.54
N ASP A 178 -20.34 1.46 8.24
CA ASP A 178 -19.76 1.69 9.56
C ASP A 178 -18.41 2.41 9.51
N PHE A 179 -17.95 2.85 8.33
CA PHE A 179 -16.75 3.66 8.18
C PHE A 179 -17.06 5.15 8.02
N GLU A 180 -16.20 5.96 8.62
CA GLU A 180 -16.16 7.42 8.49
C GLU A 180 -14.90 7.82 7.75
N PRO A 181 -14.99 8.40 6.53
CA PRO A 181 -13.84 8.98 5.85
C PRO A 181 -13.29 10.19 6.62
N LEU A 182 -11.99 10.18 6.94
CA LEU A 182 -11.30 11.26 7.65
C LEU A 182 -10.46 12.10 6.69
N VAL A 183 -9.80 11.45 5.72
CA VAL A 183 -9.00 12.10 4.66
C VAL A 183 -9.43 11.51 3.32
N VAL A 184 -9.77 12.37 2.36
CA VAL A 184 -10.09 12.03 0.97
C VAL A 184 -9.45 13.10 0.10
N GLU A 185 -8.16 12.96 -0.18
CA GLU A 185 -7.37 14.04 -0.77
C GLU A 185 -6.42 13.57 -1.87
N GLN A 186 -6.06 14.52 -2.73
CA GLN A 186 -4.87 14.43 -3.56
C GLN A 186 -3.78 15.29 -2.91
N ARG A 187 -2.56 14.74 -2.82
CA ARG A 187 -1.43 15.43 -2.21
C ARG A 187 -0.22 15.39 -3.13
N PRO A 188 0.43 16.54 -3.40
CA PRO A 188 1.66 16.56 -4.18
C PRO A 188 2.76 15.79 -3.43
N HIS A 189 3.48 14.98 -4.19
CA HIS A 189 4.59 14.18 -3.70
C HIS A 189 5.81 14.41 -4.61
N PRO A 190 6.89 15.06 -4.12
CA PRO A 190 8.09 15.26 -4.91
C PRO A 190 8.87 13.94 -5.06
N VAL A 191 9.15 13.55 -6.30
CA VAL A 191 9.97 12.38 -6.63
C VAL A 191 11.22 12.84 -7.37
N THR A 192 12.40 12.46 -6.87
CA THR A 192 13.66 12.73 -7.55
C THR A 192 14.13 11.47 -8.28
N ARG A 193 14.20 11.52 -9.61
CA ARG A 193 14.74 10.46 -10.45
C ARG A 193 15.80 11.06 -11.38
N ASN A 194 16.96 10.40 -11.49
CA ASN A 194 18.08 10.85 -12.36
C ASN A 194 18.46 12.32 -12.16
N GLY A 195 18.42 12.81 -10.91
CA GLY A 195 18.76 14.20 -10.57
C GLY A 195 17.69 15.24 -10.94
N LYS A 196 16.53 14.83 -11.45
CA LYS A 196 15.37 15.70 -11.70
C LYS A 196 14.29 15.43 -10.66
N THR A 197 13.84 16.50 -9.99
CA THR A 197 12.68 16.45 -9.11
C THR A 197 11.43 16.74 -9.94
N MET A 198 10.43 15.90 -9.80
CA MET A 198 9.10 16.03 -10.40
C MET A 198 8.08 15.94 -9.30
N GLU A 199 6.97 16.63 -9.43
CA GLU A 199 5.80 16.43 -8.57
C GLU A 199 4.89 15.39 -9.23
N ILE A 200 4.51 14.40 -8.43
CA ILE A 200 3.42 13.47 -8.75
C ILE A 200 2.36 13.66 -7.68
N ASP A 201 1.12 13.37 -8.00
CA ASP A 201 0.04 13.46 -7.03
C ASP A 201 -0.26 12.06 -6.47
N ASP A 202 -0.34 11.97 -5.14
CA ASP A 202 -0.86 10.81 -4.44
C ASP A 202 -2.36 11.00 -4.15
N SER A 203 -3.14 9.95 -4.35
CA SER A 203 -4.50 9.83 -3.82
C SER A 203 -4.43 9.19 -2.45
N THR A 204 -4.98 9.85 -1.43
CA THR A 204 -4.95 9.39 -0.02
C THR A 204 -6.37 9.26 0.52
N LEU A 205 -6.74 8.05 0.91
CA LEU A 205 -7.95 7.74 1.64
C LEU A 205 -7.57 7.25 3.04
N LEU A 206 -7.94 8.01 4.07
CA LEU A 206 -7.97 7.53 5.46
C LEU A 206 -9.43 7.45 5.91
N ALA A 207 -9.82 6.31 6.44
CA ALA A 207 -11.15 6.12 7.01
C ALA A 207 -11.05 5.40 8.35
N ARG A 208 -11.96 5.68 9.26
CA ARG A 208 -12.05 5.06 10.58
C ARG A 208 -13.31 4.21 10.65
N ARG A 209 -13.17 2.98 11.14
CA ARG A 209 -14.32 2.15 11.49
C ARG A 209 -14.92 2.61 12.82
N ARG A 210 -16.22 2.80 12.88
CA ARG A 210 -16.90 3.13 14.15
C ARG A 210 -16.72 2.01 15.15
N PRO A 211 -16.68 2.33 16.46
CA PRO A 211 -16.59 1.35 17.54
C PRO A 211 -17.73 0.34 17.57
#